data_a7b7608709a8befe4baf854e1d0d0224
#
_entry.id   a7b7608709a8befe4baf854e1d0d0224
#
_cell.length_a   1.000
_cell.length_b   1.000
_cell.length_c   1.000
_cell.angle_alpha   90.00
_cell.angle_beta   90.00
_cell.angle_gamma   90.00
#
_symmetry.space_group_name_H-M   'P 1'
#
loop_
_entity.id
_entity.type
_entity.pdbx_description
1 polymer ?
#
loop_
_entity_poly.entity_id
_entity_poly.type
_entity_poly.pdbx_seq_one_letter_code
_entity_poly.pdbx_strand_id
1 'polypeptide(L)'
;MMRTPALVLAVLIGATPALGADANAGKNYFHQQCALCHSAQPGDNGGAQGPNLNGVFERHAASDPQFGYTKALEAANLTWDAATLNRFLASPTTVVPGSAMVVPIPQDTDRANVIAYFKAVKDGTFKDAPHRMGPPPTPPAAANAGPPKGEADWKKDAPGHMHRIEVTRLPPPFDTPSASNFPKLIDRPANAQLQVPPGFKVGVFASNMEGARAMKLAPNGDIFLTETRGGFVKVLRPSADGATAASITTFAQGLNLPFGIALYPARSPKWLYVAETNRVVRYAYKVGDQKAGGLPEIVVPELSPVGTGGHFTRDIAFSLDGKRMFVSVGSASNVAEAMPRKSPQEIQAWEAANGLGAAWGPEEKRADVLVFDVGSDKPGRIFATGVRNCAGLTIQPSNGVLWCTTNERDALGDDLVPDYSTRVLEGHFYGWPWYYMGNNEDPRLKGDRPDLAGKATVPDVPYQAHSAALNLVFYSATSGKSAFPKEYVGDGFAVMHGSWNRAFRTGHKVVRVRMKDGVPTGEYDDFLVGFIADDGNAWARPVGAVVASDGSLLMSEDGNNTVYRISYSHP
;
A
#
# COMPACT_ATOMS: atom_id res chain seq x y z
N MET A 1 -77.06 3.42 28.51
CA MET A 1 -76.22 3.51 27.30
C MET A 1 -75.34 4.77 27.42
N MET A 2 -74.15 4.60 27.96
CA MET A 2 -73.15 5.68 28.08
C MET A 2 -72.10 5.49 27.00
N ARG A 3 -71.92 6.51 26.14
CA ARG A 3 -70.90 6.55 25.14
C ARG A 3 -69.66 7.24 25.71
N THR A 4 -68.55 6.52 25.77
CA THR A 4 -67.21 7.04 26.10
C THR A 4 -66.57 7.68 24.84
N PRO A 5 -65.99 8.87 24.93
CA PRO A 5 -65.25 9.43 23.81
C PRO A 5 -63.82 8.86 23.74
N ALA A 6 -63.39 8.42 22.54
CA ALA A 6 -62.02 8.00 22.26
C ALA A 6 -61.12 9.23 22.13
N LEU A 7 -60.08 9.27 22.95
CA LEU A 7 -59.02 10.27 22.89
C LEU A 7 -58.01 9.87 21.79
N VAL A 8 -57.95 10.63 20.70
CA VAL A 8 -56.93 10.46 19.63
C VAL A 8 -55.67 11.22 20.07
N LEU A 9 -54.63 10.46 20.44
CA LEU A 9 -53.32 11.01 20.74
C LEU A 9 -52.58 11.29 19.43
N ALA A 10 -52.46 12.55 19.02
CA ALA A 10 -51.65 12.97 17.88
C ALA A 10 -50.17 12.93 18.30
N VAL A 11 -49.41 11.97 17.78
CA VAL A 11 -47.95 11.93 17.89
C VAL A 11 -47.39 12.98 16.94
N LEU A 12 -46.94 14.10 17.47
CA LEU A 12 -46.11 15.07 16.76
C LEU A 12 -44.74 14.46 16.56
N ILE A 13 -44.48 13.93 15.35
CA ILE A 13 -43.14 13.59 14.90
C ILE A 13 -42.42 14.92 14.68
N GLY A 14 -41.62 15.34 15.65
CA GLY A 14 -40.70 16.46 15.53
C GLY A 14 -39.69 16.15 14.46
N ALA A 15 -39.75 16.83 13.31
CA ALA A 15 -38.71 16.85 12.34
C ALA A 15 -37.44 17.46 12.99
N THR A 16 -36.45 16.64 13.31
CA THR A 16 -35.12 17.15 13.65
C THR A 16 -34.62 17.95 12.45
N PRO A 17 -34.15 19.21 12.65
CA PRO A 17 -33.54 19.96 11.55
C PRO A 17 -32.37 19.16 11.02
N ALA A 18 -32.37 18.87 9.74
CA ALA A 18 -31.20 18.34 9.04
C ALA A 18 -30.07 19.35 9.25
N LEU A 19 -29.05 18.99 10.03
CA LEU A 19 -27.82 19.76 10.15
C LEU A 19 -27.29 19.94 8.73
N GLY A 20 -27.19 21.20 8.27
CA GLY A 20 -26.66 21.51 6.94
C GLY A 20 -25.26 20.91 6.79
N ALA A 21 -24.95 20.40 5.61
CA ALA A 21 -23.64 19.82 5.32
C ALA A 21 -22.51 20.85 5.59
N ASP A 22 -21.48 20.43 6.33
CA ASP A 22 -20.38 21.28 6.79
C ASP A 22 -19.13 21.03 5.94
N ALA A 23 -18.71 22.02 5.16
CA ALA A 23 -17.53 21.95 4.32
C ALA A 23 -16.20 21.81 5.11
N ASN A 24 -16.13 22.34 6.36
CA ASN A 24 -14.94 22.16 7.21
C ASN A 24 -14.85 20.74 7.74
N ALA A 25 -15.97 20.16 8.17
CA ALA A 25 -16.04 18.74 8.51
C ALA A 25 -15.69 17.87 7.29
N GLY A 26 -16.17 18.24 6.10
CA GLY A 26 -15.83 17.60 4.83
C GLY A 26 -14.36 17.67 4.48
N LYS A 27 -13.72 18.83 4.68
CA LYS A 27 -12.26 18.97 4.54
C LYS A 27 -11.51 18.05 5.50
N ASN A 28 -11.90 18.04 6.77
CA ASN A 28 -11.26 17.19 7.78
C ASN A 28 -11.38 15.72 7.40
N TYR A 29 -12.56 15.28 6.97
CA TYR A 29 -12.77 13.93 6.48
C TYR A 29 -11.91 13.64 5.25
N PHE A 30 -11.88 14.56 4.28
CA PHE A 30 -11.05 14.43 3.07
C PHE A 30 -9.58 14.24 3.42
N HIS A 31 -9.01 15.06 4.30
CA HIS A 31 -7.62 14.94 4.72
C HIS A 31 -7.33 13.63 5.45
N GLN A 32 -8.27 13.12 6.23
CA GLN A 32 -8.10 11.88 6.99
C GLN A 32 -8.27 10.62 6.13
N GLN A 33 -9.15 10.65 5.11
CA GLN A 33 -9.56 9.44 4.42
C GLN A 33 -9.22 9.43 2.92
N CYS A 34 -9.12 10.60 2.29
CA CYS A 34 -9.02 10.72 0.83
C CYS A 34 -7.67 11.28 0.37
N ALA A 35 -7.04 12.15 1.16
CA ALA A 35 -5.86 12.91 0.77
C ALA A 35 -4.61 12.05 0.51
N LEU A 36 -4.58 10.82 1.00
CA LEU A 36 -3.52 9.88 0.65
C LEU A 36 -3.56 9.49 -0.83
N CYS A 37 -4.77 9.41 -1.40
CA CYS A 37 -4.97 9.03 -2.79
C CYS A 37 -5.29 10.23 -3.70
N HIS A 38 -5.84 11.30 -3.17
CA HIS A 38 -6.33 12.46 -3.91
C HIS A 38 -5.84 13.77 -3.33
N SER A 39 -5.70 14.79 -4.17
CA SER A 39 -5.66 16.20 -3.76
C SER A 39 -6.96 16.89 -4.15
N ALA A 40 -7.30 18.01 -3.51
CA ALA A 40 -8.51 18.77 -3.79
C ALA A 40 -8.27 20.27 -3.92
N GLN A 41 -7.06 20.76 -3.71
CA GLN A 41 -6.69 22.18 -3.78
C GLN A 41 -5.93 22.51 -5.07
N PRO A 42 -6.04 23.76 -5.58
CA PRO A 42 -5.19 24.22 -6.67
C PRO A 42 -3.70 24.16 -6.27
N GLY A 43 -2.88 23.59 -7.15
CA GLY A 43 -1.44 23.47 -6.91
C GLY A 43 -1.00 22.27 -6.06
N ASP A 44 -1.93 21.48 -5.54
CA ASP A 44 -1.59 20.17 -4.99
C ASP A 44 -1.06 19.25 -6.10
N ASN A 45 -0.06 18.44 -5.76
CA ASN A 45 0.57 17.51 -6.71
C ASN A 45 -0.27 16.26 -7.03
N GLY A 46 -1.55 16.24 -6.67
CA GLY A 46 -2.38 15.04 -6.74
C GLY A 46 -2.09 14.07 -5.59
N GLY A 47 -2.96 13.10 -5.40
CA GLY A 47 -2.75 12.04 -4.40
C GLY A 47 -1.94 10.88 -4.98
N ALA A 48 -1.50 9.98 -4.11
CA ALA A 48 -0.64 8.86 -4.48
C ALA A 48 -1.28 7.84 -5.44
N GLN A 49 -2.59 7.76 -5.53
CA GLN A 49 -3.29 6.70 -6.27
C GLN A 49 -4.58 7.14 -6.97
N GLY A 50 -4.93 8.42 -6.91
CA GLY A 50 -6.16 8.96 -7.49
C GLY A 50 -5.95 10.30 -8.19
N PRO A 51 -6.89 10.73 -9.04
CA PRO A 51 -6.79 12.01 -9.75
C PRO A 51 -6.90 13.19 -8.79
N ASN A 52 -6.46 14.35 -9.25
CA ASN A 52 -6.73 15.61 -8.59
C ASN A 52 -8.25 15.90 -8.62
N LEU A 53 -8.82 16.15 -7.45
CA LEU A 53 -10.25 16.44 -7.26
C LEU A 53 -10.56 17.94 -7.19
N ASN A 54 -9.57 18.82 -7.42
CA ASN A 54 -9.85 20.25 -7.56
C ASN A 54 -10.86 20.48 -8.68
N GLY A 55 -11.95 21.17 -8.38
CA GLY A 55 -13.03 21.39 -9.33
C GLY A 55 -13.76 20.12 -9.78
N VAL A 56 -13.70 19.03 -9.01
CA VAL A 56 -14.38 17.76 -9.34
C VAL A 56 -15.90 17.90 -9.40
N PHE A 57 -16.48 18.77 -8.59
CA PHE A 57 -17.93 18.99 -8.56
C PHE A 57 -18.42 19.48 -9.94
N GLU A 58 -19.41 18.78 -10.52
CA GLU A 58 -19.95 18.98 -11.88
C GLU A 58 -18.94 18.74 -13.03
N ARG A 59 -17.81 18.09 -12.77
CA ARG A 59 -16.86 17.66 -13.79
C ARG A 59 -17.24 16.28 -14.33
N HIS A 60 -16.94 16.00 -15.60
CA HIS A 60 -17.09 14.66 -16.16
C HIS A 60 -16.11 13.67 -15.51
N ALA A 61 -16.56 12.44 -15.32
CA ALA A 61 -15.68 11.36 -14.89
C ALA A 61 -14.56 11.15 -15.91
N ALA A 62 -13.40 10.69 -15.42
CA ALA A 62 -12.22 10.39 -16.23
C ALA A 62 -11.72 11.57 -17.10
N SER A 63 -11.96 12.82 -16.69
CA SER A 63 -11.62 14.00 -17.49
C SER A 63 -10.29 14.67 -17.13
N ASP A 64 -9.56 14.20 -16.14
CA ASP A 64 -8.20 14.70 -15.84
C ASP A 64 -7.21 14.07 -16.82
N PRO A 65 -6.62 14.86 -17.77
CA PRO A 65 -5.72 14.31 -18.77
C PRO A 65 -4.37 13.83 -18.19
N GLN A 66 -4.06 14.18 -16.95
CA GLN A 66 -2.82 13.81 -16.29
C GLN A 66 -2.94 12.50 -15.49
N PHE A 67 -4.15 11.93 -15.38
CA PHE A 67 -4.38 10.71 -14.61
C PHE A 67 -4.81 9.54 -15.51
N GLY A 68 -4.23 8.37 -15.30
CA GLY A 68 -4.60 7.13 -16.00
C GLY A 68 -5.81 6.46 -15.33
N TYR A 69 -6.98 6.64 -15.92
CA TYR A 69 -8.22 6.05 -15.42
C TYR A 69 -8.38 4.57 -15.83
N THR A 70 -9.25 3.86 -15.12
CA THR A 70 -9.67 2.52 -15.57
C THR A 70 -10.63 2.65 -16.77
N LYS A 71 -10.57 1.69 -17.69
CA LYS A 71 -11.52 1.64 -18.85
C LYS A 71 -12.98 1.67 -18.37
N ALA A 72 -13.27 1.10 -17.20
CA ALA A 72 -14.61 1.14 -16.60
C ALA A 72 -15.05 2.56 -16.24
N LEU A 73 -14.16 3.37 -15.66
CA LEU A 73 -14.49 4.75 -15.29
C LEU A 73 -14.56 5.67 -16.54
N GLU A 74 -13.70 5.43 -17.53
CA GLU A 74 -13.76 6.14 -18.83
C GLU A 74 -15.08 5.87 -19.57
N ALA A 75 -15.57 4.63 -19.53
CA ALA A 75 -16.82 4.22 -20.16
C ALA A 75 -18.09 4.60 -19.37
N ALA A 76 -17.97 4.98 -18.10
CA ALA A 76 -19.12 5.19 -17.22
C ALA A 76 -19.97 6.42 -17.57
N ASN A 77 -19.44 7.36 -18.33
CA ASN A 77 -20.13 8.58 -18.80
C ASN A 77 -20.90 9.32 -17.69
N LEU A 78 -20.26 9.52 -16.53
CA LEU A 78 -20.84 10.16 -15.36
C LEU A 78 -20.43 11.62 -15.28
N THR A 79 -21.31 12.44 -14.70
CA THR A 79 -20.98 13.79 -14.21
C THR A 79 -21.03 13.78 -12.69
N TRP A 80 -20.03 14.38 -12.04
CA TRP A 80 -19.88 14.38 -10.60
C TRP A 80 -20.75 15.43 -9.91
N ASP A 81 -22.07 15.40 -10.17
CA ASP A 81 -23.04 16.17 -9.38
C ASP A 81 -23.19 15.60 -7.95
N ALA A 82 -23.91 16.30 -7.09
CA ALA A 82 -24.10 15.90 -5.70
C ALA A 82 -24.72 14.50 -5.55
N ALA A 83 -25.67 14.15 -6.40
CA ALA A 83 -26.38 12.86 -6.33
C ALA A 83 -25.47 11.72 -6.82
N THR A 84 -24.72 11.93 -7.88
CA THR A 84 -23.76 10.96 -8.44
C THR A 84 -22.59 10.75 -7.48
N LEU A 85 -22.03 11.84 -6.94
CA LEU A 85 -20.98 11.76 -5.92
C LEU A 85 -21.46 11.00 -4.68
N ASN A 86 -22.66 11.29 -4.17
CA ASN A 86 -23.19 10.60 -3.01
C ASN A 86 -23.31 9.08 -3.25
N ARG A 87 -23.83 8.65 -4.39
CA ARG A 87 -23.93 7.23 -4.75
C ARG A 87 -22.57 6.60 -4.93
N PHE A 88 -21.66 7.26 -5.66
CA PHE A 88 -20.33 6.74 -5.93
C PHE A 88 -19.51 6.62 -4.63
N LEU A 89 -19.53 7.65 -3.77
CA LEU A 89 -18.84 7.62 -2.49
C LEU A 89 -19.44 6.58 -1.52
N ALA A 90 -20.73 6.27 -1.63
CA ALA A 90 -21.36 5.22 -0.83
C ALA A 90 -20.89 3.81 -1.24
N SER A 91 -20.73 3.56 -2.54
CA SER A 91 -20.33 2.26 -3.07
C SER A 91 -19.72 2.38 -4.46
N PRO A 92 -18.41 2.73 -4.56
CA PRO A 92 -17.76 3.02 -5.83
C PRO A 92 -17.85 1.87 -6.84
N THR A 93 -17.58 0.65 -6.40
CA THR A 93 -17.57 -0.55 -7.26
C THR A 93 -18.96 -1.02 -7.69
N THR A 94 -20.01 -0.64 -6.97
CA THR A 94 -21.39 -0.88 -7.37
C THR A 94 -21.84 0.10 -8.43
N VAL A 95 -21.43 1.38 -8.31
CA VAL A 95 -21.78 2.43 -9.29
C VAL A 95 -20.97 2.30 -10.57
N VAL A 96 -19.69 1.97 -10.45
CA VAL A 96 -18.78 1.71 -11.58
C VAL A 96 -18.05 0.38 -11.33
N PRO A 97 -18.61 -0.75 -11.75
CA PRO A 97 -17.93 -2.03 -11.70
C PRO A 97 -16.59 -1.97 -12.45
N GLY A 98 -15.48 -2.37 -11.81
CA GLY A 98 -14.13 -2.22 -12.35
C GLY A 98 -13.46 -0.86 -12.04
N SER A 99 -14.05 -0.01 -11.21
CA SER A 99 -13.38 1.17 -10.66
C SER A 99 -12.17 0.79 -9.81
N ALA A 100 -11.06 1.55 -9.97
CA ALA A 100 -9.90 1.43 -9.08
C ALA A 100 -10.14 2.04 -7.70
N MET A 101 -11.07 2.97 -7.57
CA MET A 101 -11.52 3.48 -6.28
C MET A 101 -12.44 2.45 -5.62
N VAL A 102 -12.00 1.89 -4.50
CA VAL A 102 -12.69 0.80 -3.81
C VAL A 102 -13.05 1.16 -2.35
N VAL A 103 -12.70 2.37 -1.91
CA VAL A 103 -12.93 2.83 -0.53
C VAL A 103 -14.27 3.56 -0.44
N PRO A 104 -15.29 3.00 0.22
CA PRO A 104 -16.58 3.66 0.41
C PRO A 104 -16.53 4.64 1.59
N ILE A 105 -17.41 5.61 1.58
CA ILE A 105 -17.75 6.46 2.73
C ILE A 105 -19.13 6.00 3.26
N PRO A 106 -19.19 5.20 4.35
CA PRO A 106 -20.42 4.57 4.78
C PRO A 106 -21.49 5.55 5.30
N GLN A 107 -21.06 6.60 6.01
CA GLN A 107 -21.98 7.52 6.68
C GLN A 107 -22.50 8.61 5.72
N ASP A 108 -23.82 8.79 5.69
CA ASP A 108 -24.48 9.81 4.85
C ASP A 108 -24.00 11.24 5.18
N THR A 109 -23.80 11.52 6.47
CA THR A 109 -23.31 12.82 6.96
C THR A 109 -21.91 13.12 6.43
N ASP A 110 -21.01 12.14 6.45
CA ASP A 110 -19.63 12.33 5.98
C ASP A 110 -19.60 12.55 4.47
N ARG A 111 -20.41 11.81 3.71
CA ARG A 111 -20.54 12.03 2.26
C ARG A 111 -21.09 13.42 1.95
N ALA A 112 -22.13 13.85 2.66
CA ALA A 112 -22.70 15.18 2.49
C ALA A 112 -21.66 16.27 2.78
N ASN A 113 -20.88 16.13 3.85
CA ASN A 113 -19.83 17.06 4.24
C ASN A 113 -18.70 17.11 3.18
N VAL A 114 -18.23 15.96 2.69
CA VAL A 114 -17.20 15.90 1.62
C VAL A 114 -17.70 16.54 0.32
N ILE A 115 -18.95 16.32 -0.06
CA ILE A 115 -19.56 16.94 -1.24
C ILE A 115 -19.66 18.46 -1.04
N ALA A 116 -20.04 18.93 0.13
CA ALA A 116 -20.06 20.36 0.47
C ALA A 116 -18.66 20.98 0.38
N TYR A 117 -17.64 20.27 0.83
CA TYR A 117 -16.23 20.69 0.68
C TYR A 117 -15.84 20.83 -0.81
N PHE A 118 -16.10 19.82 -1.65
CA PHE A 118 -15.78 19.89 -3.08
C PHE A 118 -16.51 21.03 -3.78
N LYS A 119 -17.77 21.26 -3.41
CA LYS A 119 -18.54 22.39 -3.92
C LYS A 119 -17.93 23.72 -3.52
N ALA A 120 -17.60 23.89 -2.25
CA ALA A 120 -17.00 25.13 -1.73
C ALA A 120 -15.62 25.42 -2.32
N VAL A 121 -14.81 24.38 -2.58
CA VAL A 121 -13.52 24.50 -3.29
C VAL A 121 -13.74 24.96 -4.74
N LYS A 122 -14.68 24.35 -5.47
CA LYS A 122 -15.02 24.75 -6.85
C LYS A 122 -15.50 26.19 -6.91
N ASP A 123 -16.40 26.60 -6.00
CA ASP A 123 -17.01 27.92 -5.98
C ASP A 123 -16.04 29.00 -5.46
N GLY A 124 -14.81 28.62 -5.02
CA GLY A 124 -13.83 29.53 -4.42
C GLY A 124 -14.30 30.16 -3.09
N THR A 125 -15.34 29.59 -2.49
CA THR A 125 -15.92 30.07 -1.23
C THR A 125 -15.27 29.43 0.00
N PHE A 126 -14.51 28.34 -0.18
CA PHE A 126 -13.81 27.67 0.89
C PHE A 126 -12.60 28.52 1.30
N LYS A 127 -12.67 29.07 2.51
CA LYS A 127 -11.55 29.78 3.13
C LYS A 127 -10.95 28.85 4.19
N ASP A 128 -9.73 28.42 3.97
CA ASP A 128 -8.97 27.73 4.99
C ASP A 128 -8.90 28.59 6.25
N ALA A 129 -9.32 28.04 7.39
CA ALA A 129 -8.89 28.58 8.66
C ALA A 129 -7.37 28.44 8.71
N PRO A 130 -6.62 29.49 9.06
CA PRO A 130 -5.17 29.42 9.05
C PRO A 130 -4.75 28.28 9.98
N HIS A 131 -4.28 27.18 9.40
CA HIS A 131 -3.54 26.18 10.15
C HIS A 131 -2.32 26.92 10.72
N ARG A 132 -2.14 26.88 12.02
CA ARG A 132 -0.91 27.33 12.69
C ARG A 132 0.23 26.29 12.53
N MET A 133 0.37 25.74 11.35
CA MET A 133 1.64 25.35 10.77
C MET A 133 2.09 26.58 10.00
N GLY A 134 3.31 27.07 10.23
CA GLY A 134 3.89 28.05 9.33
C GLY A 134 3.64 27.58 7.90
N PRO A 135 3.43 28.49 6.92
CA PRO A 135 3.23 28.07 5.55
C PRO A 135 4.32 27.04 5.26
N PRO A 136 3.98 25.87 4.71
CA PRO A 136 5.02 25.02 4.17
C PRO A 136 5.87 25.95 3.30
N PRO A 137 7.21 25.89 3.35
CA PRO A 137 8.01 26.67 2.43
C PRO A 137 7.38 26.45 1.08
N THR A 138 6.87 27.53 0.47
CA THR A 138 6.12 27.49 -0.79
C THR A 138 6.97 26.62 -1.71
N PRO A 139 6.52 25.44 -2.15
CA PRO A 139 7.27 24.70 -3.15
C PRO A 139 7.50 25.71 -4.27
N PRO A 140 8.71 25.93 -4.75
CA PRO A 140 8.92 26.80 -5.90
C PRO A 140 7.85 26.37 -6.91
N ALA A 141 6.99 27.30 -7.27
CA ALA A 141 5.78 27.01 -8.03
C ALA A 141 6.16 26.02 -9.14
N ALA A 142 5.52 24.86 -9.18
CA ALA A 142 5.58 23.94 -10.32
C ALA A 142 4.84 24.60 -11.50
N ALA A 143 5.12 25.89 -11.70
CA ALA A 143 4.66 26.67 -12.82
C ALA A 143 5.49 26.21 -14.01
N ASN A 144 4.88 25.36 -14.88
CA ASN A 144 5.35 25.13 -16.25
C ASN A 144 6.88 24.85 -16.36
N ALA A 145 7.45 24.06 -15.46
CA ALA A 145 8.72 23.45 -15.75
C ALA A 145 8.50 22.57 -16.96
N GLY A 146 9.06 22.94 -18.08
CA GLY A 146 9.10 22.07 -19.26
C GLY A 146 9.64 20.70 -18.86
N PRO A 147 9.46 19.67 -19.70
CA PRO A 147 9.86 18.31 -19.35
C PRO A 147 11.28 18.34 -18.78
N PRO A 148 11.52 17.66 -17.65
CA PRO A 148 12.81 17.70 -16.97
C PRO A 148 13.93 17.36 -17.96
N LYS A 149 15.01 18.14 -17.90
CA LYS A 149 16.18 17.87 -18.77
C LYS A 149 16.95 16.71 -18.18
N GLY A 150 16.90 15.56 -18.83
CA GLY A 150 17.62 14.36 -18.43
C GLY A 150 17.00 13.10 -19.04
N GLU A 151 17.69 12.00 -18.92
CA GLU A 151 17.17 10.70 -19.32
C GLU A 151 16.34 10.11 -18.20
N ALA A 152 15.15 9.58 -18.52
CA ALA A 152 14.28 8.94 -17.54
C ALA A 152 15.00 7.74 -16.87
N ASP A 153 14.92 7.64 -15.54
CA ASP A 153 15.65 6.62 -14.76
C ASP A 153 15.38 5.19 -15.25
N TRP A 154 14.12 4.88 -15.58
CA TRP A 154 13.73 3.56 -16.08
C TRP A 154 14.44 3.14 -17.38
N LYS A 155 14.97 4.09 -18.17
CA LYS A 155 15.76 3.81 -19.38
C LYS A 155 17.16 3.29 -19.08
N LYS A 156 17.61 3.46 -17.85
CA LYS A 156 18.91 2.96 -17.36
C LYS A 156 18.77 1.60 -16.68
N ASP A 157 17.54 1.15 -16.44
CA ASP A 157 17.28 -0.13 -15.81
C ASP A 157 17.78 -1.27 -16.71
N ALA A 158 18.62 -2.12 -16.17
CA ALA A 158 19.17 -3.28 -16.86
C ALA A 158 19.47 -4.41 -15.87
N PRO A 159 19.23 -5.68 -16.22
CA PRO A 159 19.56 -6.79 -15.34
C PRO A 159 21.02 -6.76 -14.89
N GLY A 160 21.25 -6.79 -13.57
CA GLY A 160 22.58 -6.70 -12.96
C GLY A 160 23.08 -5.27 -12.72
N HIS A 161 22.33 -4.23 -13.11
CA HIS A 161 22.68 -2.86 -12.75
C HIS A 161 22.59 -2.68 -11.24
N MET A 162 23.75 -2.39 -10.63
CA MET A 162 23.90 -2.29 -9.18
C MET A 162 23.53 -0.90 -8.69
N HIS A 163 22.79 -0.85 -7.58
CA HIS A 163 22.40 0.36 -6.87
C HIS A 163 22.89 0.31 -5.43
N ARG A 164 23.29 1.47 -4.93
CA ARG A 164 23.57 1.72 -3.52
C ARG A 164 23.22 3.16 -3.18
N ILE A 165 22.37 3.35 -2.19
CA ILE A 165 21.99 4.68 -1.70
C ILE A 165 22.66 4.91 -0.35
N GLU A 166 23.51 5.92 -0.30
CA GLU A 166 24.22 6.31 0.92
C GLU A 166 23.37 7.34 1.68
N VAL A 167 22.84 6.97 2.83
CA VAL A 167 21.99 7.83 3.66
C VAL A 167 22.66 9.15 4.07
N THR A 168 23.98 9.14 4.16
CA THR A 168 24.79 10.34 4.47
C THR A 168 24.94 11.32 3.31
N ARG A 169 24.50 10.94 2.10
CA ARG A 169 24.61 11.74 0.86
C ARG A 169 23.27 12.07 0.24
N LEU A 170 22.19 11.95 1.01
CA LEU A 170 20.86 12.33 0.54
C LEU A 170 20.83 13.83 0.22
N PRO A 171 20.11 14.25 -0.86
CA PRO A 171 19.93 15.66 -1.16
C PRO A 171 19.15 16.35 -0.05
N PRO A 172 19.21 17.69 0.06
CA PRO A 172 18.34 18.42 0.97
C PRO A 172 16.87 18.30 0.52
N PRO A 173 15.90 18.41 1.45
CA PRO A 173 14.50 18.51 1.10
C PRO A 173 14.24 19.64 0.10
N PHE A 174 13.37 19.38 -0.89
CA PHE A 174 12.99 20.33 -1.96
C PHE A 174 14.13 20.72 -2.91
N ASP A 175 15.17 19.91 -3.03
CA ASP A 175 16.25 20.10 -4.04
C ASP A 175 15.69 20.11 -5.47
N THR A 176 14.65 19.33 -5.70
CA THR A 176 13.82 19.36 -6.91
C THR A 176 12.36 19.66 -6.56
N PRO A 177 11.58 20.27 -7.48
CA PRO A 177 10.15 20.37 -7.30
C PRO A 177 9.52 18.98 -7.19
N SER A 178 8.56 18.82 -6.28
CA SER A 178 7.79 17.58 -6.21
C SER A 178 6.95 17.42 -7.46
N ALA A 179 7.06 16.28 -8.12
CA ALA A 179 6.33 15.98 -9.35
C ALA A 179 5.07 15.15 -9.08
N SER A 180 4.06 15.32 -9.94
CA SER A 180 2.92 14.42 -10.09
C SER A 180 3.00 13.80 -11.48
N ASN A 181 3.52 12.59 -11.57
CA ASN A 181 3.79 11.89 -12.83
C ASN A 181 3.25 10.46 -12.77
N PHE A 182 1.91 10.35 -12.73
CA PHE A 182 1.26 9.05 -12.72
C PHE A 182 1.51 8.31 -14.03
N PRO A 183 1.87 7.03 -13.97
CA PRO A 183 1.96 6.22 -15.17
C PRO A 183 0.56 5.99 -15.74
N LYS A 184 0.33 6.39 -17.00
CA LYS A 184 -0.83 5.89 -17.72
C LYS A 184 -0.64 4.39 -17.92
N LEU A 185 -1.64 3.61 -17.52
CA LEU A 185 -1.61 2.17 -17.74
C LEU A 185 -2.11 1.87 -19.15
N ILE A 186 -1.30 1.15 -19.92
CA ILE A 186 -1.64 0.70 -21.29
C ILE A 186 -1.65 -0.83 -21.35
N ASP A 187 -2.28 -1.38 -22.38
CA ASP A 187 -2.16 -2.81 -22.68
C ASP A 187 -0.69 -3.14 -23.01
N ARG A 188 -0.25 -4.35 -22.73
CA ARG A 188 1.12 -4.77 -23.05
C ARG A 188 1.41 -4.58 -24.53
N PRO A 189 2.41 -3.75 -24.90
CA PRO A 189 2.81 -3.60 -26.31
C PRO A 189 3.25 -4.94 -26.90
N ALA A 190 2.93 -5.18 -28.18
CA ALA A 190 3.27 -6.43 -28.86
C ALA A 190 4.80 -6.69 -28.90
N ASN A 191 5.61 -5.63 -28.90
CA ASN A 191 7.07 -5.69 -28.87
C ASN A 191 7.66 -5.60 -27.46
N ALA A 192 6.85 -5.52 -26.40
CA ALA A 192 7.35 -5.41 -25.04
C ALA A 192 8.13 -6.66 -24.62
N GLN A 193 9.37 -6.47 -24.25
CA GLN A 193 10.26 -7.52 -23.78
C GLN A 193 10.64 -7.28 -22.32
N LEU A 194 10.40 -8.30 -21.51
CA LEU A 194 10.93 -8.35 -20.16
C LEU A 194 12.37 -8.83 -20.21
N GLN A 195 13.24 -8.17 -19.46
CA GLN A 195 14.67 -8.47 -19.41
C GLN A 195 15.02 -9.03 -18.03
N VAL A 196 15.83 -10.08 -18.04
CA VAL A 196 16.34 -10.79 -16.86
C VAL A 196 17.82 -11.15 -17.10
N PRO A 197 18.61 -11.49 -16.08
CA PRO A 197 20.00 -11.92 -16.26
C PRO A 197 20.13 -13.14 -17.19
N PRO A 198 21.30 -13.37 -17.78
CA PRO A 198 21.54 -14.54 -18.64
C PRO A 198 21.17 -15.86 -17.97
N GLY A 199 20.57 -16.78 -18.74
CA GLY A 199 20.10 -18.08 -18.26
C GLY A 199 18.69 -18.07 -17.67
N PHE A 200 18.14 -16.90 -17.36
CA PHE A 200 16.75 -16.76 -16.90
C PHE A 200 15.78 -16.61 -18.07
N LYS A 201 14.54 -17.01 -17.84
CA LYS A 201 13.41 -16.84 -18.76
C LYS A 201 12.18 -16.35 -18.03
N VAL A 202 11.38 -15.52 -18.69
CA VAL A 202 10.11 -15.01 -18.17
C VAL A 202 8.97 -15.54 -19.03
N GLY A 203 7.96 -16.13 -18.39
CA GLY A 203 6.73 -16.57 -19.01
C GLY A 203 5.51 -16.08 -18.24
N VAL A 204 4.32 -16.17 -18.86
CA VAL A 204 3.05 -15.92 -18.18
C VAL A 204 2.64 -17.19 -17.44
N PHE A 205 2.45 -17.09 -16.12
CA PHE A 205 1.96 -18.20 -15.30
C PHE A 205 0.44 -18.24 -15.24
N ALA A 206 -0.20 -17.07 -15.04
CA ALA A 206 -1.65 -16.90 -15.01
C ALA A 206 -2.03 -15.51 -15.51
N SER A 207 -3.22 -15.38 -16.09
CA SER A 207 -3.79 -14.11 -16.57
C SER A 207 -5.20 -13.92 -16.02
N ASN A 208 -5.75 -12.72 -16.18
CA ASN A 208 -7.10 -12.34 -15.71
C ASN A 208 -7.23 -12.43 -14.18
N MET A 209 -6.17 -12.09 -13.46
CA MET A 209 -6.10 -12.04 -12.00
C MET A 209 -6.43 -10.63 -11.52
N GLU A 210 -7.69 -10.27 -11.43
CA GLU A 210 -8.17 -8.90 -11.20
C GLU A 210 -7.62 -8.28 -9.91
N GLY A 211 -6.63 -7.38 -10.06
CA GLY A 211 -5.96 -6.74 -8.93
C GLY A 211 -5.12 -7.73 -8.09
N ALA A 212 -4.39 -8.63 -8.76
CA ALA A 212 -3.50 -9.62 -8.15
C ALA A 212 -2.45 -8.95 -7.26
N ARG A 213 -2.33 -9.39 -6.00
CA ARG A 213 -1.40 -8.77 -5.05
C ARG A 213 -0.56 -9.82 -4.32
N ALA A 214 -0.77 -10.06 -3.04
CA ALA A 214 0.07 -10.96 -2.27
C ALA A 214 -0.10 -12.43 -2.69
N MET A 215 0.99 -13.17 -2.65
CA MET A 215 1.01 -14.61 -2.95
C MET A 215 1.65 -15.42 -1.83
N LYS A 216 1.21 -16.68 -1.66
CA LYS A 216 1.78 -17.63 -0.70
C LYS A 216 1.78 -19.05 -1.24
N LEU A 217 2.91 -19.72 -1.11
CA LEU A 217 3.06 -21.13 -1.49
C LEU A 217 2.48 -22.04 -0.41
N ALA A 218 1.65 -22.99 -0.81
CA ALA A 218 1.19 -24.09 0.03
C ALA A 218 2.12 -25.31 -0.07
N PRO A 219 2.15 -26.20 0.95
CA PRO A 219 3.04 -27.36 0.95
C PRO A 219 2.87 -28.33 -0.23
N ASN A 220 1.71 -28.37 -0.85
CA ASN A 220 1.43 -29.19 -2.04
C ASN A 220 1.77 -28.49 -3.37
N GLY A 221 2.33 -27.30 -3.34
CA GLY A 221 2.68 -26.52 -4.51
C GLY A 221 1.58 -25.57 -5.03
N ASP A 222 0.38 -25.60 -4.48
CA ASP A 222 -0.66 -24.60 -4.81
C ASP A 222 -0.21 -23.20 -4.37
N ILE A 223 -0.58 -22.17 -5.15
CA ILE A 223 -0.29 -20.78 -4.86
C ILE A 223 -1.58 -20.07 -4.44
N PHE A 224 -1.65 -19.59 -3.22
CA PHE A 224 -2.69 -18.68 -2.79
C PHE A 224 -2.36 -17.25 -3.27
N LEU A 225 -3.37 -16.55 -3.77
CA LEU A 225 -3.23 -15.18 -4.29
C LEU A 225 -4.43 -14.34 -3.84
N THR A 226 -4.16 -13.11 -3.37
CA THR A 226 -5.23 -12.15 -3.08
C THR A 226 -5.54 -11.30 -4.30
N GLU A 227 -6.82 -11.22 -4.66
CA GLU A 227 -7.38 -10.21 -5.57
C GLU A 227 -8.03 -9.12 -4.71
N THR A 228 -7.24 -8.12 -4.37
CA THR A 228 -7.63 -7.13 -3.35
C THR A 228 -8.89 -6.36 -3.73
N ARG A 229 -8.98 -5.89 -4.99
CA ARG A 229 -10.13 -5.11 -5.47
C ARG A 229 -11.41 -5.95 -5.55
N GLY A 230 -11.28 -7.20 -5.93
CA GLY A 230 -12.40 -8.13 -6.03
C GLY A 230 -12.85 -8.70 -4.69
N GLY A 231 -12.04 -8.56 -3.64
CA GLY A 231 -12.33 -9.16 -2.34
C GLY A 231 -12.22 -10.68 -2.32
N PHE A 232 -11.28 -11.25 -3.12
CA PHE A 232 -11.12 -12.70 -3.27
C PHE A 232 -9.76 -13.17 -2.76
N VAL A 233 -9.74 -14.44 -2.34
CA VAL A 233 -8.54 -15.28 -2.30
C VAL A 233 -8.68 -16.35 -3.35
N LYS A 234 -7.72 -16.46 -4.25
CA LYS A 234 -7.62 -17.46 -5.30
C LYS A 234 -6.63 -18.56 -4.94
N VAL A 235 -6.82 -19.74 -5.51
CA VAL A 235 -5.83 -20.83 -5.52
C VAL A 235 -5.46 -21.09 -6.97
N LEU A 236 -4.18 -20.94 -7.29
CA LEU A 236 -3.59 -21.26 -8.56
C LEU A 236 -2.84 -22.60 -8.41
N ARG A 237 -3.31 -23.63 -9.07
CA ARG A 237 -2.65 -24.95 -9.08
C ARG A 237 -1.72 -25.03 -10.29
N PRO A 238 -0.41 -25.24 -10.08
CA PRO A 238 0.51 -25.37 -11.19
C PRO A 238 0.21 -26.57 -12.09
N SER A 239 0.50 -26.44 -13.37
CA SER A 239 0.57 -27.56 -14.32
C SER A 239 1.67 -28.56 -13.94
N ALA A 240 1.65 -29.75 -14.47
CA ALA A 240 2.63 -30.80 -14.16
C ALA A 240 4.09 -30.37 -14.46
N ASP A 241 4.27 -29.54 -15.47
CA ASP A 241 5.57 -28.92 -15.80
C ASP A 241 5.85 -27.65 -14.98
N GLY A 242 4.90 -27.13 -14.19
CA GLY A 242 5.00 -25.92 -13.40
C GLY A 242 5.08 -24.63 -14.24
N ALA A 243 4.87 -24.70 -15.54
CA ALA A 243 5.05 -23.54 -16.42
C ALA A 243 3.89 -22.55 -16.34
N THR A 244 2.68 -23.04 -16.11
CA THR A 244 1.44 -22.26 -16.03
C THR A 244 0.55 -22.74 -14.90
N ALA A 245 -0.50 -21.99 -14.58
CA ALA A 245 -1.59 -22.47 -13.72
C ALA A 245 -2.52 -23.39 -14.50
N ALA A 246 -2.60 -24.67 -14.12
CA ALA A 246 -3.52 -25.64 -14.71
C ALA A 246 -4.98 -25.38 -14.30
N SER A 247 -5.20 -24.83 -13.12
CA SER A 247 -6.51 -24.38 -12.66
C SER A 247 -6.41 -23.19 -11.73
N ILE A 248 -7.43 -22.35 -11.77
CA ILE A 248 -7.60 -21.17 -10.91
C ILE A 248 -8.99 -21.27 -10.28
N THR A 249 -9.02 -21.30 -8.95
CA THR A 249 -10.29 -21.42 -8.20
C THR A 249 -10.40 -20.32 -7.16
N THR A 250 -11.63 -19.94 -6.80
CA THR A 250 -11.88 -19.01 -5.71
C THR A 250 -11.95 -19.78 -4.40
N PHE A 251 -10.97 -19.55 -3.51
CA PHE A 251 -10.95 -20.12 -2.17
C PHE A 251 -11.93 -19.42 -1.23
N ALA A 252 -11.88 -18.09 -1.17
CA ALA A 252 -12.75 -17.25 -0.36
C ALA A 252 -13.14 -15.97 -1.10
N GLN A 253 -14.28 -15.39 -0.72
CA GLN A 253 -14.83 -14.18 -1.34
C GLN A 253 -15.55 -13.30 -0.31
N GLY A 254 -15.85 -12.04 -0.68
CA GLY A 254 -16.54 -11.09 0.19
C GLY A 254 -15.64 -10.52 1.27
N LEU A 255 -14.33 -10.54 1.06
CA LEU A 255 -13.33 -9.97 1.94
C LEU A 255 -13.18 -8.46 1.69
N ASN A 256 -12.87 -7.71 2.75
CA ASN A 256 -12.67 -6.26 2.65
C ASN A 256 -11.21 -5.92 2.32
N LEU A 257 -10.92 -5.73 1.04
CA LEU A 257 -9.58 -5.40 0.54
C LEU A 257 -8.50 -6.34 1.10
N PRO A 258 -8.62 -7.68 0.91
CA PRO A 258 -7.65 -8.62 1.41
C PRO A 258 -6.28 -8.36 0.80
N PHE A 259 -5.22 -8.36 1.61
CA PHE A 259 -3.86 -8.21 1.12
C PHE A 259 -2.98 -9.35 1.62
N GLY A 260 -2.47 -9.28 2.83
CA GLY A 260 -1.58 -10.29 3.39
C GLY A 260 -2.27 -11.62 3.62
N ILE A 261 -1.58 -12.71 3.28
CA ILE A 261 -2.02 -14.09 3.53
C ILE A 261 -0.91 -14.91 4.17
N ALA A 262 -1.29 -15.79 5.09
CA ALA A 262 -0.34 -16.70 5.72
C ALA A 262 -0.97 -18.07 6.00
N LEU A 263 -0.21 -19.12 5.78
CA LEU A 263 -0.56 -20.48 6.13
C LEU A 263 0.01 -20.81 7.51
N TYR A 264 -0.82 -21.33 8.42
CA TYR A 264 -0.41 -21.59 9.79
C TYR A 264 -0.94 -22.95 10.31
N PRO A 265 -0.10 -23.73 11.02
CA PRO A 265 1.38 -23.63 11.11
C PRO A 265 2.06 -23.81 9.74
N ALA A 266 3.22 -23.19 9.52
CA ALA A 266 3.85 -23.12 8.19
C ALA A 266 4.11 -24.50 7.54
N ARG A 267 4.55 -25.51 8.31
CA ARG A 267 4.90 -26.84 7.79
C ARG A 267 3.71 -27.78 7.59
N SER A 268 2.65 -27.62 8.39
CA SER A 268 1.45 -28.46 8.33
C SER A 268 0.24 -27.56 8.60
N PRO A 269 -0.14 -26.73 7.62
CA PRO A 269 -1.14 -25.71 7.82
C PRO A 269 -2.52 -26.30 8.08
N LYS A 270 -3.17 -25.76 9.10
CA LYS A 270 -4.56 -26.00 9.48
C LYS A 270 -5.44 -24.78 9.23
N TRP A 271 -4.80 -23.64 8.96
CA TRP A 271 -5.45 -22.35 8.80
C TRP A 271 -4.81 -21.57 7.66
N LEU A 272 -5.66 -20.90 6.89
CA LEU A 272 -5.28 -19.79 6.04
C LEU A 272 -5.73 -18.49 6.71
N TYR A 273 -4.78 -17.64 7.08
CA TYR A 273 -5.02 -16.31 7.61
C TYR A 273 -5.06 -15.31 6.47
N VAL A 274 -5.96 -14.32 6.58
CA VAL A 274 -6.09 -13.21 5.65
C VAL A 274 -6.17 -11.91 6.43
N ALA A 275 -5.29 -10.98 6.11
CA ALA A 275 -5.34 -9.62 6.64
C ALA A 275 -6.19 -8.77 5.70
N GLU A 276 -7.28 -8.24 6.24
CA GLU A 276 -8.16 -7.25 5.63
C GLU A 276 -7.78 -5.84 6.12
N THR A 277 -8.37 -4.81 5.60
CA THR A 277 -7.97 -3.42 5.91
C THR A 277 -7.95 -3.09 7.41
N ASN A 278 -8.88 -3.60 8.22
CA ASN A 278 -8.90 -3.31 9.66
C ASN A 278 -9.10 -4.53 10.56
N ARG A 279 -9.00 -5.74 10.02
CA ARG A 279 -9.13 -6.97 10.81
C ARG A 279 -8.29 -8.10 10.24
N VAL A 280 -8.09 -9.14 11.02
CA VAL A 280 -7.50 -10.41 10.57
C VAL A 280 -8.54 -11.51 10.73
N VAL A 281 -8.76 -12.26 9.67
CA VAL A 281 -9.62 -13.45 9.68
C VAL A 281 -8.82 -14.70 9.33
N ARG A 282 -9.35 -15.88 9.67
CA ARG A 282 -8.78 -17.16 9.25
C ARG A 282 -9.85 -18.14 8.79
N TYR A 283 -9.48 -19.00 7.88
CA TYR A 283 -10.29 -20.10 7.39
C TYR A 283 -9.64 -21.41 7.81
N ALA A 284 -10.46 -22.39 8.22
CA ALA A 284 -9.99 -23.78 8.32
C ALA A 284 -9.45 -24.23 6.96
N TYR A 285 -8.27 -24.83 6.95
CA TYR A 285 -7.59 -25.24 5.74
C TYR A 285 -6.95 -26.62 5.91
N LYS A 286 -7.15 -27.46 4.93
CA LYS A 286 -6.45 -28.72 4.75
C LYS A 286 -5.64 -28.64 3.44
N VAL A 287 -4.42 -29.13 3.46
CA VAL A 287 -3.54 -29.11 2.28
C VAL A 287 -4.25 -29.72 1.07
N GLY A 288 -4.35 -28.94 0.00
CA GLY A 288 -5.05 -29.30 -1.24
C GLY A 288 -6.47 -28.76 -1.36
N ASP A 289 -7.03 -28.14 -0.31
CA ASP A 289 -8.33 -27.48 -0.39
C ASP A 289 -8.27 -26.29 -1.37
N GLN A 290 -9.23 -26.27 -2.30
CA GLN A 290 -9.37 -25.20 -3.30
C GLN A 290 -10.54 -24.26 -2.99
N LYS A 291 -11.31 -24.55 -1.94
CA LYS A 291 -12.42 -23.73 -1.43
C LYS A 291 -12.43 -23.79 0.09
N ALA A 292 -12.76 -22.68 0.71
CA ALA A 292 -12.98 -22.62 2.14
C ALA A 292 -14.20 -23.50 2.52
N GLY A 293 -14.05 -24.29 3.57
CA GLY A 293 -15.11 -25.19 4.06
C GLY A 293 -16.24 -24.50 4.82
N GLY A 294 -16.14 -23.18 5.07
CA GLY A 294 -17.10 -22.42 5.85
C GLY A 294 -16.77 -20.93 5.92
N LEU A 295 -17.46 -20.21 6.80
CA LEU A 295 -17.20 -18.79 7.07
C LEU A 295 -15.87 -18.61 7.81
N PRO A 296 -15.21 -17.44 7.67
CA PRO A 296 -13.99 -17.16 8.40
C PRO A 296 -14.24 -16.95 9.89
N GLU A 297 -13.26 -17.32 10.69
CA GLU A 297 -13.17 -16.92 12.09
C GLU A 297 -12.44 -15.57 12.17
N ILE A 298 -12.99 -14.63 12.98
CA ILE A 298 -12.31 -13.36 13.26
C ILE A 298 -11.24 -13.61 14.31
N VAL A 299 -9.98 -13.33 13.97
CA VAL A 299 -8.82 -13.48 14.88
C VAL A 299 -8.49 -12.15 15.55
N VAL A 300 -8.44 -11.09 14.76
CA VAL A 300 -8.26 -9.73 15.26
C VAL A 300 -9.43 -8.89 14.74
N PRO A 301 -10.35 -8.47 15.61
CA PRO A 301 -11.54 -7.75 15.18
C PRO A 301 -11.23 -6.33 14.70
N GLU A 302 -10.18 -5.72 15.24
CA GLU A 302 -9.77 -4.36 14.92
C GLU A 302 -8.25 -4.20 15.05
N LEU A 303 -7.61 -3.70 13.98
CA LEU A 303 -6.17 -3.43 13.95
C LEU A 303 -5.85 -2.00 14.42
N SER A 304 -6.67 -1.03 14.06
CA SER A 304 -6.52 0.36 14.44
C SER A 304 -7.89 0.96 14.82
N PRO A 305 -8.00 1.66 15.95
CA PRO A 305 -9.25 2.24 16.41
C PRO A 305 -9.75 3.41 15.55
N VAL A 306 -8.89 3.93 14.66
CA VAL A 306 -9.21 5.07 13.80
C VAL A 306 -9.72 4.68 12.42
N GLY A 307 -10.01 3.39 12.21
CA GLY A 307 -10.68 2.90 11.01
C GLY A 307 -9.77 2.60 9.82
N THR A 308 -10.30 2.72 8.60
CA THR A 308 -9.74 2.11 7.38
C THR A 308 -9.10 3.10 6.39
N GLY A 309 -9.12 4.39 6.66
CA GLY A 309 -8.56 5.41 5.77
C GLY A 309 -7.04 5.34 5.59
N GLY A 310 -6.54 6.03 4.58
CA GLY A 310 -5.12 6.06 4.27
C GLY A 310 -4.62 4.77 3.61
N HIS A 311 -3.41 4.32 3.98
CA HIS A 311 -2.85 3.07 3.45
C HIS A 311 -3.72 1.89 3.88
N PHE A 312 -4.26 1.17 2.92
CA PHE A 312 -5.19 0.06 3.15
C PHE A 312 -4.50 -1.31 3.25
N THR A 313 -3.26 -1.42 2.78
CA THR A 313 -2.52 -2.68 2.80
C THR A 313 -2.19 -3.11 4.22
N ARG A 314 -2.39 -4.40 4.51
CA ARG A 314 -2.03 -5.07 5.76
C ARG A 314 -1.36 -6.37 5.39
N ASP A 315 -0.09 -6.52 5.72
CA ASP A 315 0.55 -7.82 5.53
C ASP A 315 0.68 -8.57 6.85
N ILE A 316 0.86 -9.87 6.76
CA ILE A 316 0.84 -10.78 7.91
C ILE A 316 1.99 -11.80 7.80
N ALA A 317 2.73 -11.96 8.89
CA ALA A 317 3.78 -12.96 9.00
C ALA A 317 3.75 -13.65 10.38
N PHE A 318 4.20 -14.90 10.42
CA PHE A 318 4.37 -15.65 11.68
C PHE A 318 5.84 -15.86 11.96
N SER A 319 6.25 -15.76 13.23
CA SER A 319 7.60 -16.16 13.65
C SER A 319 7.87 -17.63 13.33
N LEU A 320 9.13 -18.00 13.13
CA LEU A 320 9.50 -19.39 12.79
C LEU A 320 9.06 -20.43 13.83
N ASP A 321 9.00 -20.04 15.10
CA ASP A 321 8.50 -20.88 16.19
C ASP A 321 6.96 -20.92 16.26
N GLY A 322 6.28 -20.13 15.43
CA GLY A 322 4.83 -20.04 15.35
C GLY A 322 4.14 -19.35 16.54
N LYS A 323 4.89 -18.77 17.47
CA LYS A 323 4.31 -18.19 18.69
C LYS A 323 3.80 -16.76 18.51
N ARG A 324 4.32 -16.04 17.54
CA ARG A 324 3.98 -14.64 17.29
C ARG A 324 3.43 -14.46 15.88
N MET A 325 2.38 -13.68 15.77
CA MET A 325 1.80 -13.17 14.52
C MET A 325 2.11 -11.68 14.44
N PHE A 326 2.69 -11.25 13.35
CA PHE A 326 2.97 -9.85 13.04
C PHE A 326 2.00 -9.34 11.98
N VAL A 327 1.51 -8.11 12.15
CA VAL A 327 0.64 -7.44 11.17
C VAL A 327 1.14 -6.02 10.97
N SER A 328 1.37 -5.64 9.71
CA SER A 328 1.73 -4.26 9.38
C SER A 328 0.49 -3.39 9.23
N VAL A 329 0.57 -2.15 9.69
CA VAL A 329 -0.51 -1.16 9.57
C VAL A 329 0.08 0.16 9.07
N GLY A 330 -0.13 0.49 7.80
CA GLY A 330 0.38 1.73 7.21
C GLY A 330 -0.32 2.98 7.76
N SER A 331 0.32 4.15 7.62
CA SER A 331 -0.19 5.44 8.09
C SER A 331 -1.55 5.81 7.50
N ALA A 332 -2.29 6.66 8.17
CA ALA A 332 -3.54 7.23 7.66
C ALA A 332 -3.30 8.39 6.69
N SER A 333 -2.13 9.03 6.77
CA SER A 333 -1.81 10.24 6.02
C SER A 333 -0.36 10.21 5.51
N ASN A 334 0.06 11.26 4.80
CA ASN A 334 1.43 11.36 4.30
C ASN A 334 2.44 11.62 5.42
N VAL A 335 2.18 12.59 6.30
CA VAL A 335 3.08 13.00 7.39
C VAL A 335 2.32 13.37 8.68
N ALA A 336 1.25 12.66 8.99
CA ALA A 336 0.45 12.88 10.19
C ALA A 336 -0.18 14.29 10.29
N GLU A 337 -0.65 14.85 9.17
CA GLU A 337 -1.12 16.24 9.05
C GLU A 337 -2.25 16.60 10.02
N ALA A 338 -3.10 15.62 10.37
CA ALA A 338 -4.23 15.81 11.27
C ALA A 338 -3.95 15.39 12.72
N MET A 339 -2.71 15.03 13.05
CA MET A 339 -2.36 14.59 14.40
C MET A 339 -2.34 15.78 15.37
N PRO A 340 -3.15 15.76 16.45
CA PRO A 340 -3.21 16.87 17.41
C PRO A 340 -1.90 16.98 18.21
N ARG A 341 -1.53 18.20 18.59
CA ARG A 341 -0.38 18.42 19.47
C ARG A 341 -0.64 17.88 20.88
N LYS A 342 0.40 17.33 21.49
CA LYS A 342 0.45 16.89 22.88
C LYS A 342 1.56 17.64 23.63
N SER A 343 1.37 17.83 24.92
CA SER A 343 2.43 18.31 25.80
C SER A 343 3.54 17.26 25.96
N PRO A 344 4.76 17.63 26.36
CA PRO A 344 5.84 16.67 26.60
C PRO A 344 5.46 15.56 27.60
N GLN A 345 4.69 15.90 28.63
CA GLN A 345 4.23 14.94 29.62
C GLN A 345 3.23 13.92 29.04
N GLU A 346 2.28 14.39 28.20
CA GLU A 346 1.35 13.51 27.50
C GLU A 346 2.07 12.61 26.50
N ILE A 347 3.09 13.12 25.81
CA ILE A 347 3.93 12.33 24.89
C ILE A 347 4.68 11.25 25.66
N GLN A 348 5.31 11.57 26.78
CA GLN A 348 6.03 10.62 27.61
C GLN A 348 5.10 9.51 28.11
N ALA A 349 3.91 9.87 28.59
CA ALA A 349 2.91 8.90 29.05
C ALA A 349 2.41 8.01 27.89
N TRP A 350 2.22 8.60 26.70
CA TRP A 350 1.81 7.87 25.50
C TRP A 350 2.86 6.87 25.05
N GLU A 351 4.12 7.29 24.94
CA GLU A 351 5.22 6.42 24.53
C GLU A 351 5.51 5.31 25.53
N ALA A 352 5.34 5.58 26.82
CA ALA A 352 5.45 4.53 27.85
C ALA A 352 4.45 3.39 27.65
N ALA A 353 3.28 3.69 27.10
CA ALA A 353 2.22 2.71 26.83
C ALA A 353 2.30 2.09 25.42
N ASN A 354 2.79 2.84 24.43
CA ASN A 354 2.68 2.49 23.00
C ASN A 354 4.03 2.31 22.30
N GLY A 355 5.14 2.68 22.92
CA GLY A 355 6.50 2.59 22.36
C GLY A 355 7.03 3.94 21.87
N LEU A 356 8.36 4.00 21.73
CA LEU A 356 9.07 5.20 21.28
C LEU A 356 8.57 5.65 19.91
N GLY A 357 8.23 6.93 19.76
CA GLY A 357 7.79 7.51 18.49
C GLY A 357 6.44 6.96 17.98
N ALA A 358 5.62 6.33 18.85
CA ALA A 358 4.27 5.92 18.47
C ALA A 358 3.39 7.14 18.19
N ALA A 359 2.78 7.18 17.02
CA ALA A 359 1.84 8.23 16.63
C ALA A 359 0.50 8.10 17.37
N TRP A 360 -0.31 9.13 17.38
CA TRP A 360 -1.57 9.20 18.14
C TRP A 360 -2.71 9.84 17.34
N GLY A 361 -3.91 9.87 17.93
CA GLY A 361 -5.09 10.44 17.28
C GLY A 361 -5.42 9.71 15.99
N PRO A 362 -5.55 10.38 14.83
CA PRO A 362 -5.84 9.73 13.56
C PRO A 362 -4.78 8.71 13.10
N GLU A 363 -3.62 8.69 13.73
CA GLU A 363 -2.52 7.77 13.45
C GLU A 363 -2.32 6.70 14.54
N GLU A 364 -3.26 6.55 15.47
CA GLU A 364 -3.15 5.55 16.54
C GLU A 364 -3.07 4.13 15.99
N LYS A 365 -2.01 3.38 16.40
CA LYS A 365 -1.66 2.05 15.88
C LYS A 365 -1.52 2.02 14.34
N ARG A 366 -1.02 3.11 13.77
CA ARG A 366 -0.74 3.27 12.35
C ARG A 366 0.73 3.63 12.15
N ALA A 367 1.25 3.38 10.95
CA ALA A 367 2.69 3.42 10.65
C ALA A 367 3.50 2.52 11.59
N ASP A 368 2.94 1.38 11.95
CA ASP A 368 3.45 0.45 12.95
C ASP A 368 3.46 -0.99 12.43
N VAL A 369 4.27 -1.82 13.07
CA VAL A 369 4.12 -3.26 13.03
C VAL A 369 3.55 -3.72 14.38
N LEU A 370 2.41 -4.39 14.34
CA LEU A 370 1.77 -4.96 15.51
C LEU A 370 2.20 -6.41 15.71
N VAL A 371 2.22 -6.87 16.97
CA VAL A 371 2.48 -8.27 17.31
C VAL A 371 1.38 -8.82 18.23
N PHE A 372 1.01 -10.06 17.96
CA PHE A 372 0.00 -10.84 18.70
C PHE A 372 0.61 -12.18 19.10
N ASP A 373 0.37 -12.58 20.34
CA ASP A 373 0.75 -13.94 20.81
C ASP A 373 -0.30 -14.93 20.31
N VAL A 374 0.13 -15.92 19.54
CA VAL A 374 -0.78 -16.89 18.92
C VAL A 374 -1.46 -17.76 19.98
N GLY A 375 -2.79 -17.83 19.91
CA GLY A 375 -3.59 -18.57 20.90
C GLY A 375 -3.85 -17.82 22.20
N SER A 376 -3.51 -16.54 22.27
CA SER A 376 -3.82 -15.68 23.42
C SER A 376 -4.98 -14.75 23.08
N ASP A 377 -5.85 -14.51 24.08
CA ASP A 377 -6.94 -13.52 24.00
C ASP A 377 -6.46 -12.09 24.33
N LYS A 378 -5.16 -11.91 24.61
CA LYS A 378 -4.61 -10.59 24.89
C LYS A 378 -4.61 -9.73 23.63
N PRO A 379 -4.91 -8.42 23.76
CA PRO A 379 -4.82 -7.50 22.65
C PRO A 379 -3.38 -7.44 22.10
N GLY A 380 -3.27 -7.22 20.79
CA GLY A 380 -1.98 -6.97 20.16
C GLY A 380 -1.32 -5.70 20.68
N ARG A 381 0.00 -5.69 20.68
CA ARG A 381 0.84 -4.54 21.04
C ARG A 381 1.67 -4.08 19.84
N ILE A 382 2.15 -2.86 19.92
CA ILE A 382 3.09 -2.34 18.93
C ILE A 382 4.43 -3.06 19.09
N PHE A 383 4.97 -3.57 17.99
CA PHE A 383 6.27 -4.23 17.91
C PHE A 383 7.36 -3.23 17.50
N ALA A 384 7.07 -2.38 16.50
CA ALA A 384 7.94 -1.32 16.03
C ALA A 384 7.10 -0.16 15.50
N THR A 385 7.63 1.05 15.60
CA THR A 385 6.96 2.31 15.29
C THR A 385 7.63 3.05 14.13
N GLY A 386 6.91 3.99 13.54
CA GLY A 386 7.48 4.92 12.57
C GLY A 386 7.84 4.30 11.22
N VAL A 387 7.21 3.17 10.86
CA VAL A 387 7.35 2.49 9.58
C VAL A 387 6.19 2.91 8.68
N ARG A 388 6.30 4.07 8.00
CA ARG A 388 5.19 4.77 7.34
C ARG A 388 4.17 3.85 6.65
N ASN A 389 4.60 3.05 5.68
CA ASN A 389 3.76 2.07 5.02
C ASN A 389 4.55 0.79 4.75
N CYS A 390 4.62 -0.06 5.76
CA CYS A 390 5.15 -1.41 5.66
C CYS A 390 4.19 -2.27 4.83
N ALA A 391 4.36 -2.26 3.51
CA ALA A 391 3.45 -2.94 2.60
C ALA A 391 3.72 -4.45 2.50
N GLY A 392 4.95 -4.89 2.72
CA GLY A 392 5.33 -6.29 2.67
C GLY A 392 6.08 -6.76 3.91
N LEU A 393 5.52 -7.73 4.64
CA LEU A 393 6.16 -8.41 5.75
C LEU A 393 6.69 -9.78 5.34
N THR A 394 7.90 -10.09 5.75
CA THR A 394 8.45 -11.44 5.55
C THR A 394 9.37 -11.83 6.70
N ILE A 395 9.52 -13.13 6.91
CA ILE A 395 10.51 -13.69 7.84
C ILE A 395 11.69 -14.20 7.02
N GLN A 396 12.90 -13.78 7.38
CA GLN A 396 14.10 -14.32 6.79
C GLN A 396 14.28 -15.78 7.21
N PRO A 397 14.30 -16.73 6.25
CA PRO A 397 14.27 -18.16 6.61
C PRO A 397 15.48 -18.64 7.38
N SER A 398 16.64 -18.01 7.19
CA SER A 398 17.92 -18.44 7.79
C SER A 398 18.06 -18.12 9.27
N ASN A 399 17.41 -17.04 9.74
CA ASN A 399 17.62 -16.55 11.13
C ASN A 399 16.33 -16.14 11.85
N GLY A 400 15.17 -16.15 11.17
CA GLY A 400 13.88 -15.80 11.76
C GLY A 400 13.64 -14.31 11.99
N VAL A 401 14.49 -13.44 11.49
CA VAL A 401 14.32 -11.99 11.60
C VAL A 401 13.16 -11.53 10.74
N LEU A 402 12.31 -10.67 11.31
CA LEU A 402 11.22 -10.02 10.62
C LEU A 402 11.77 -8.90 9.74
N TRP A 403 11.29 -8.83 8.49
CA TRP A 403 11.61 -7.79 7.52
C TRP A 403 10.36 -7.07 7.06
N CYS A 404 10.51 -5.81 6.73
CA CYS A 404 9.49 -4.98 6.13
C CYS A 404 10.01 -4.28 4.88
N THR A 405 9.15 -4.17 3.88
CA THR A 405 9.33 -3.32 2.70
C THR A 405 8.41 -2.12 2.84
N THR A 406 8.97 -0.92 2.83
CA THR A 406 8.28 0.30 3.23
C THR A 406 8.25 1.32 2.11
N ASN A 407 7.07 1.93 1.88
CA ASN A 407 6.94 3.13 1.09
C ASN A 407 7.01 4.36 1.99
N GLU A 408 7.93 5.25 1.67
CA GLU A 408 8.15 6.49 2.40
C GLU A 408 7.27 7.65 1.93
N ARG A 409 7.42 8.79 2.60
CA ARG A 409 6.60 9.99 2.42
C ARG A 409 6.90 10.72 1.11
N ASP A 410 5.90 11.42 0.64
CA ASP A 410 5.92 12.16 -0.61
C ASP A 410 6.17 13.67 -0.38
N ALA A 411 6.38 14.40 -1.49
CA ALA A 411 6.42 15.86 -1.56
C ALA A 411 7.66 16.50 -0.90
N LEU A 412 8.81 15.84 -0.93
CA LEU A 412 10.10 16.41 -0.56
C LEU A 412 11.09 16.55 -1.74
N GLY A 413 10.62 16.28 -2.96
CA GLY A 413 11.41 16.27 -4.20
C GLY A 413 11.57 14.86 -4.77
N ASP A 414 12.20 14.76 -5.93
CA ASP A 414 12.31 13.50 -6.68
C ASP A 414 13.14 12.44 -5.95
N ASP A 415 14.19 12.82 -5.23
CA ASP A 415 15.14 11.90 -4.61
C ASP A 415 14.95 11.75 -3.08
N LEU A 416 13.83 12.27 -2.55
CA LEU A 416 13.43 12.14 -1.15
C LEU A 416 11.95 11.77 -0.98
N VAL A 417 11.66 10.84 -0.10
CA VAL A 417 12.51 10.04 0.80
C VAL A 417 12.69 8.66 0.16
N PRO A 418 13.89 8.04 0.22
CA PRO A 418 14.09 6.68 -0.26
C PRO A 418 13.09 5.71 0.36
N ASP A 419 12.45 4.88 -0.48
CA ASP A 419 11.78 3.66 -0.01
C ASP A 419 12.84 2.67 0.50
N TYR A 420 12.45 1.63 1.22
CA TYR A 420 13.45 0.71 1.75
C TYR A 420 12.90 -0.68 2.07
N SER A 421 13.81 -1.65 2.17
CA SER A 421 13.59 -2.88 2.94
C SER A 421 14.50 -2.88 4.17
N THR A 422 13.96 -3.32 5.31
CA THR A 422 14.70 -3.33 6.56
C THR A 422 14.28 -4.45 7.49
N ARG A 423 15.19 -4.86 8.37
CA ARG A 423 14.88 -5.68 9.53
C ARG A 423 13.99 -4.89 10.47
N VAL A 424 12.90 -5.49 10.94
CA VAL A 424 12.03 -4.88 11.94
C VAL A 424 12.41 -5.42 13.32
N LEU A 425 12.92 -4.54 14.16
CA LEU A 425 13.41 -4.87 15.49
C LEU A 425 12.43 -4.42 16.57
N GLU A 426 12.22 -5.25 17.58
CA GLU A 426 11.28 -4.97 18.66
C GLU A 426 11.66 -3.72 19.45
N GLY A 427 10.70 -2.80 19.62
CA GLY A 427 10.89 -1.53 20.33
C GLY A 427 11.60 -0.44 19.53
N HIS A 428 11.98 -0.70 18.27
CA HIS A 428 12.65 0.28 17.43
C HIS A 428 11.67 1.28 16.79
N PHE A 429 12.15 2.50 16.60
CA PHE A 429 11.48 3.59 15.90
C PHE A 429 12.19 3.86 14.57
N TYR A 430 11.45 3.91 13.45
CA TYR A 430 12.00 4.08 12.10
C TYR A 430 11.83 5.50 11.54
N GLY A 431 11.33 6.42 12.34
CA GLY A 431 11.41 7.87 12.08
C GLY A 431 10.09 8.53 11.73
N TRP A 432 9.19 7.91 10.97
CA TRP A 432 7.93 8.55 10.59
C TRP A 432 7.06 8.93 11.79
N PRO A 433 6.41 10.10 11.82
CA PRO A 433 6.42 11.13 10.78
C PRO A 433 7.57 12.16 10.91
N TRP A 434 8.27 12.23 12.04
CA TRP A 434 9.16 13.34 12.40
C TRP A 434 10.55 13.28 11.75
N TYR A 435 11.06 12.06 11.56
CA TYR A 435 12.39 11.81 11.02
C TYR A 435 12.32 10.83 9.85
N TYR A 436 13.37 10.73 9.04
CA TYR A 436 13.55 9.73 8.00
C TYR A 436 15.03 9.36 7.85
N MET A 437 15.30 8.17 7.40
CA MET A 437 16.66 7.66 7.17
C MET A 437 17.63 8.00 8.31
N GLY A 438 17.22 7.72 9.55
CA GLY A 438 17.98 8.05 10.75
C GLY A 438 17.68 9.45 11.25
N ASN A 439 18.67 10.33 11.26
CA ASN A 439 18.57 11.65 11.93
C ASN A 439 18.14 12.79 10.99
N ASN A 440 17.57 12.52 9.83
CA ASN A 440 17.05 13.56 8.95
C ASN A 440 15.66 13.98 9.45
N GLU A 441 15.51 15.22 9.89
CA GLU A 441 14.24 15.76 10.36
C GLU A 441 13.34 16.16 9.19
N ASP A 442 12.05 15.81 9.24
CA ASP A 442 11.08 16.25 8.24
C ASP A 442 10.87 17.77 8.38
N PRO A 443 11.14 18.56 7.33
CA PRO A 443 11.06 20.03 7.44
C PRO A 443 9.67 20.56 7.76
N ARG A 444 8.62 19.77 7.46
CA ARG A 444 7.21 20.11 7.73
C ARG A 444 6.86 19.98 9.22
N LEU A 445 7.62 19.18 9.97
CA LEU A 445 7.43 18.91 11.39
C LEU A 445 8.64 19.36 12.23
N LYS A 446 9.45 20.25 11.65
CA LYS A 446 10.70 20.70 12.25
C LYS A 446 10.50 21.27 13.66
N GLY A 447 11.23 20.72 14.61
CA GLY A 447 11.21 21.16 16.01
C GLY A 447 10.05 20.59 16.84
N ASP A 448 9.16 19.79 16.27
CA ASP A 448 8.05 19.19 17.01
C ASP A 448 8.50 18.10 18.00
N ARG A 449 9.55 17.33 17.65
CA ARG A 449 10.06 16.22 18.45
C ARG A 449 11.59 16.16 18.49
N PRO A 450 12.25 17.22 19.03
CA PRO A 450 13.70 17.26 19.13
C PRO A 450 14.28 16.15 20.04
N ASP A 451 13.46 15.60 20.93
CA ASP A 451 13.78 14.48 21.81
C ASP A 451 14.01 13.16 21.05
N LEU A 452 13.51 13.02 19.82
CA LEU A 452 13.72 11.86 18.95
C LEU A 452 14.99 11.94 18.08
N ALA A 453 15.69 13.07 18.12
CA ALA A 453 16.94 13.22 17.37
C ALA A 453 17.94 12.10 17.70
N GLY A 454 18.44 11.43 16.66
CA GLY A 454 19.36 10.30 16.79
C GLY A 454 18.74 8.99 17.29
N LYS A 455 17.42 8.92 17.49
CA LYS A 455 16.74 7.69 17.96
C LYS A 455 16.09 6.90 16.83
N ALA A 456 15.93 7.47 15.64
CA ALA A 456 15.38 6.74 14.52
C ALA A 456 16.40 5.75 13.95
N THR A 457 15.95 4.52 13.76
CA THR A 457 16.76 3.46 13.15
C THR A 457 16.96 3.75 11.66
N VAL A 458 18.20 3.65 11.20
CA VAL A 458 18.52 3.73 9.77
C VAL A 458 18.10 2.42 9.10
N PRO A 459 17.29 2.45 8.03
CA PRO A 459 16.92 1.25 7.29
C PRO A 459 18.12 0.56 6.63
N ASP A 460 18.03 -0.76 6.49
CA ASP A 460 19.15 -1.59 5.99
C ASP A 460 19.44 -1.39 4.49
N VAL A 461 18.40 -1.31 3.66
CA VAL A 461 18.54 -1.25 2.19
C VAL A 461 17.61 -0.17 1.64
N PRO A 462 18.10 1.08 1.55
CA PRO A 462 17.37 2.16 0.88
C PRO A 462 17.28 1.92 -0.63
N TYR A 463 16.13 2.22 -1.22
CA TYR A 463 15.85 2.18 -2.66
C TYR A 463 15.73 3.59 -3.23
N GLN A 464 15.78 3.73 -4.55
CA GLN A 464 15.43 5.00 -5.20
C GLN A 464 14.09 5.50 -4.65
N ALA A 465 14.04 6.79 -4.31
CA ALA A 465 12.84 7.39 -3.73
C ALA A 465 11.63 7.19 -4.64
N HIS A 466 10.49 6.93 -4.03
CA HIS A 466 9.20 6.73 -4.70
C HIS A 466 9.10 5.47 -5.58
N SER A 467 10.01 4.51 -5.46
CA SER A 467 9.96 3.23 -6.20
C SER A 467 8.70 2.40 -5.88
N ALA A 468 8.03 2.70 -4.78
CA ALA A 468 6.85 2.00 -4.27
C ALA A 468 7.10 0.49 -4.08
N ALA A 469 8.11 0.15 -3.29
CA ALA A 469 8.43 -1.23 -2.96
C ALA A 469 7.32 -1.85 -2.09
N LEU A 470 6.70 -2.95 -2.56
CA LEU A 470 5.50 -3.53 -1.94
C LEU A 470 5.70 -4.91 -1.33
N ASN A 471 6.72 -5.64 -1.73
CA ASN A 471 6.95 -7.01 -1.26
C ASN A 471 8.43 -7.35 -1.26
N LEU A 472 8.82 -8.24 -0.35
CA LEU A 472 10.15 -8.86 -0.31
C LEU A 472 9.98 -10.36 -0.06
N VAL A 473 10.63 -11.18 -0.85
CA VAL A 473 10.75 -12.62 -0.62
C VAL A 473 12.22 -13.03 -0.61
N PHE A 474 12.63 -13.85 0.37
CA PHE A 474 13.97 -14.44 0.39
C PHE A 474 13.99 -15.69 -0.47
N TYR A 475 14.96 -15.77 -1.36
CA TYR A 475 15.14 -16.94 -2.20
C TYR A 475 15.83 -18.05 -1.41
N SER A 476 15.11 -19.13 -1.14
CA SER A 476 15.56 -20.24 -0.31
C SER A 476 15.60 -21.59 -1.04
N ALA A 477 15.22 -21.64 -2.34
CA ALA A 477 15.23 -22.87 -3.08
C ALA A 477 16.67 -23.30 -3.40
N THR A 478 17.07 -24.49 -2.97
CA THR A 478 18.37 -25.09 -3.22
C THR A 478 18.30 -26.21 -4.26
N SER A 479 17.09 -26.56 -4.72
CA SER A 479 16.82 -27.59 -5.71
C SER A 479 15.51 -27.28 -6.44
N GLY A 480 15.29 -27.94 -7.56
CA GLY A 480 14.12 -27.74 -8.41
C GLY A 480 14.54 -27.56 -9.86
N LYS A 481 13.68 -27.96 -10.80
CA LYS A 481 14.00 -27.90 -12.24
C LYS A 481 14.20 -26.48 -12.78
N SER A 482 13.74 -25.48 -12.03
CA SER A 482 13.84 -24.06 -12.36
C SER A 482 14.54 -23.26 -11.27
N ALA A 483 15.22 -23.95 -10.33
CA ALA A 483 15.93 -23.31 -9.23
C ALA A 483 17.03 -22.37 -9.77
N PHE A 484 17.16 -21.22 -9.13
CA PHE A 484 18.18 -20.24 -9.48
C PHE A 484 19.58 -20.73 -9.09
N PRO A 485 20.62 -20.23 -9.73
CA PRO A 485 22.00 -20.50 -9.34
C PRO A 485 22.27 -20.26 -7.85
N LYS A 486 23.26 -20.99 -7.31
CA LYS A 486 23.55 -20.99 -5.85
C LYS A 486 23.82 -19.60 -5.29
N GLU A 487 24.37 -18.68 -6.07
CA GLU A 487 24.68 -17.31 -5.67
C GLU A 487 23.43 -16.43 -5.40
N TYR A 488 22.24 -16.94 -5.73
CA TYR A 488 20.99 -16.27 -5.41
C TYR A 488 20.37 -16.76 -4.10
N VAL A 489 20.86 -17.89 -3.56
CA VAL A 489 20.30 -18.48 -2.35
C VAL A 489 20.63 -17.63 -1.13
N GLY A 490 19.59 -17.20 -0.42
CA GLY A 490 19.71 -16.31 0.73
C GLY A 490 19.48 -14.83 0.42
N ASP A 491 19.57 -14.42 -0.85
CA ASP A 491 19.26 -13.05 -1.25
C ASP A 491 17.75 -12.78 -1.24
N GLY A 492 17.38 -11.50 -1.10
CA GLY A 492 15.99 -11.05 -1.21
C GLY A 492 15.63 -10.65 -2.64
N PHE A 493 14.34 -10.77 -2.98
CA PHE A 493 13.77 -10.17 -4.20
C PHE A 493 12.69 -9.19 -3.77
N ALA A 494 12.94 -7.90 -3.99
CA ALA A 494 11.98 -6.84 -3.71
C ALA A 494 11.22 -6.45 -4.97
N VAL A 495 9.91 -6.27 -4.84
CA VAL A 495 8.99 -5.96 -5.95
C VAL A 495 8.58 -4.50 -5.85
N MET A 496 8.84 -3.73 -6.91
CA MET A 496 8.62 -2.29 -6.98
C MET A 496 7.47 -1.96 -7.92
N HIS A 497 6.43 -1.34 -7.38
CA HIS A 497 5.18 -1.02 -8.09
C HIS A 497 5.33 0.15 -9.07
N GLY A 498 6.28 1.05 -8.80
CA GLY A 498 6.63 2.18 -9.65
C GLY A 498 6.17 3.53 -9.13
N SER A 499 6.96 4.55 -9.47
CA SER A 499 6.82 5.92 -8.95
C SER A 499 5.67 6.69 -9.59
N TRP A 500 5.14 7.63 -8.81
CA TRP A 500 4.22 8.66 -9.24
C TRP A 500 4.69 10.07 -8.82
N ASN A 501 5.30 10.19 -7.63
CA ASN A 501 5.78 11.47 -7.08
C ASN A 501 7.25 11.73 -7.46
N ARG A 502 7.56 11.55 -8.76
CA ARG A 502 8.89 11.72 -9.33
C ARG A 502 8.80 12.15 -10.79
N ALA A 503 9.56 13.17 -11.19
CA ALA A 503 9.58 13.68 -12.56
C ALA A 503 10.13 12.62 -13.53
N PHE A 504 11.22 11.97 -13.15
CA PHE A 504 11.80 10.82 -13.87
C PHE A 504 11.34 9.52 -13.22
N ARG A 505 10.54 8.75 -13.96
CA ARG A 505 9.92 7.51 -13.46
C ARG A 505 10.98 6.49 -13.04
N THR A 506 10.75 5.82 -11.92
CA THR A 506 11.56 4.70 -11.42
C THR A 506 10.67 3.60 -10.85
N GLY A 507 11.25 2.48 -10.43
CA GLY A 507 10.51 1.30 -10.02
C GLY A 507 9.95 0.55 -11.24
N HIS A 508 8.77 -0.05 -11.13
CA HIS A 508 8.23 -0.96 -12.16
C HIS A 508 9.21 -2.09 -12.50
N LYS A 509 9.77 -2.72 -11.46
CA LYS A 509 10.78 -3.76 -11.60
C LYS A 509 10.83 -4.69 -10.40
N VAL A 510 11.54 -5.79 -10.53
CA VAL A 510 11.98 -6.62 -9.41
C VAL A 510 13.47 -6.43 -9.25
N VAL A 511 13.91 -6.20 -8.03
CA VAL A 511 15.34 -6.07 -7.71
C VAL A 511 15.80 -7.20 -6.80
N ARG A 512 17.06 -7.57 -6.93
CA ARG A 512 17.74 -8.51 -6.05
C ARG A 512 18.43 -7.74 -4.92
N VAL A 513 18.03 -7.97 -3.69
CA VAL A 513 18.64 -7.42 -2.47
C VAL A 513 19.80 -8.31 -2.06
N ARG A 514 21.00 -7.77 -2.06
CA ARG A 514 22.23 -8.52 -1.79
C ARG A 514 22.41 -8.81 -0.31
N MET A 515 22.57 -10.10 -0.02
CA MET A 515 22.83 -10.59 1.34
C MET A 515 24.21 -11.24 1.42
N LYS A 516 24.89 -11.05 2.54
CA LYS A 516 26.12 -11.76 2.86
C LYS A 516 25.96 -12.41 4.22
N ASP A 517 26.05 -13.73 4.27
CA ASP A 517 25.92 -14.51 5.52
C ASP A 517 24.64 -14.17 6.32
N GLY A 518 23.53 -13.92 5.58
CA GLY A 518 22.24 -13.55 6.17
C GLY A 518 22.14 -12.09 6.63
N VAL A 519 23.15 -11.24 6.33
CA VAL A 519 23.18 -9.81 6.65
C VAL A 519 23.06 -8.99 5.36
N PRO A 520 22.22 -7.93 5.30
CA PRO A 520 22.13 -7.08 4.13
C PRO A 520 23.42 -6.29 3.89
N THR A 521 23.82 -6.18 2.62
CA THR A 521 25.02 -5.39 2.24
C THR A 521 24.71 -3.91 2.06
N GLY A 522 23.44 -3.53 2.00
CA GLY A 522 22.97 -2.19 1.61
C GLY A 522 22.89 -1.99 0.08
N GLU A 523 23.19 -3.03 -0.69
CA GLU A 523 23.20 -3.01 -2.16
C GLU A 523 22.03 -3.82 -2.72
N TYR A 524 21.54 -3.39 -3.89
CA TYR A 524 20.57 -4.14 -4.67
C TYR A 524 20.86 -3.98 -6.17
N ASP A 525 20.46 -4.94 -6.98
CA ASP A 525 20.59 -4.88 -8.43
C ASP A 525 19.26 -5.17 -9.13
N ASP A 526 19.10 -4.58 -10.31
CA ASP A 526 17.95 -4.84 -11.17
C ASP A 526 17.93 -6.31 -11.58
N PHE A 527 16.79 -6.97 -11.41
CA PHE A 527 16.65 -8.39 -11.75
C PHE A 527 15.67 -8.63 -12.89
N LEU A 528 14.47 -8.05 -12.79
CA LEU A 528 13.44 -8.12 -13.84
C LEU A 528 12.98 -6.71 -14.17
N VAL A 529 13.18 -6.27 -15.40
CA VAL A 529 12.88 -4.93 -15.91
C VAL A 529 12.10 -4.98 -17.22
N GLY A 530 11.61 -3.81 -17.70
CA GLY A 530 10.97 -3.69 -19.02
C GLY A 530 9.45 -3.52 -18.95
N PHE A 531 8.89 -3.07 -17.81
CA PHE A 531 7.45 -2.85 -17.63
C PHE A 531 6.98 -1.46 -18.08
N ILE A 532 7.87 -0.60 -18.53
CA ILE A 532 7.60 0.72 -19.08
C ILE A 532 7.80 0.70 -20.59
N ALA A 533 6.85 1.21 -21.33
CA ALA A 533 6.94 1.39 -22.78
C ALA A 533 7.82 2.59 -23.14
N ASP A 534 8.27 2.68 -24.40
CA ASP A 534 9.18 3.73 -24.90
C ASP A 534 8.64 5.16 -24.69
N ASP A 535 7.32 5.31 -24.66
CA ASP A 535 6.62 6.57 -24.39
C ASP A 535 6.50 6.94 -22.90
N GLY A 536 7.05 6.10 -22.00
CA GLY A 536 7.01 6.28 -20.56
C GLY A 536 5.74 5.80 -19.87
N ASN A 537 4.78 5.22 -20.61
CA ASN A 537 3.59 4.61 -20.03
C ASN A 537 3.91 3.23 -19.44
N ALA A 538 3.23 2.87 -18.35
CA ALA A 538 3.40 1.54 -17.74
C ALA A 538 2.41 0.55 -18.37
N TRP A 539 2.87 -0.65 -18.69
CA TRP A 539 1.99 -1.73 -19.10
C TRP A 539 1.85 -2.83 -18.05
N ALA A 540 2.59 -2.75 -16.96
CA ALA A 540 2.38 -3.59 -15.78
C ALA A 540 2.86 -2.87 -14.51
N ARG A 541 2.31 -3.28 -13.38
CA ARG A 541 2.64 -2.73 -12.06
C ARG A 541 2.92 -3.88 -11.09
N PRO A 542 4.18 -4.29 -10.91
CA PRO A 542 4.58 -5.39 -10.04
C PRO A 542 4.16 -5.18 -8.58
N VAL A 543 3.68 -6.23 -7.88
CA VAL A 543 3.18 -6.13 -6.50
C VAL A 543 3.79 -7.18 -5.58
N GLY A 544 3.55 -8.47 -5.85
CA GLY A 544 3.92 -9.56 -4.96
C GLY A 544 4.87 -10.55 -5.61
N ALA A 545 5.60 -11.29 -4.81
CA ALA A 545 6.41 -12.40 -5.27
C ALA A 545 6.34 -13.60 -4.34
N VAL A 546 6.56 -14.79 -4.88
CA VAL A 546 6.69 -16.04 -4.12
C VAL A 546 7.63 -17.00 -4.86
N VAL A 547 8.44 -17.73 -4.11
CA VAL A 547 9.26 -18.82 -4.65
C VAL A 547 8.39 -20.07 -4.76
N ALA A 548 8.20 -20.58 -5.97
CA ALA A 548 7.40 -21.78 -6.24
C ALA A 548 8.17 -23.07 -5.87
N SER A 549 7.45 -24.19 -5.79
CA SER A 549 8.02 -25.48 -5.40
C SER A 549 9.08 -26.03 -6.36
N ASP A 550 9.06 -25.60 -7.62
CA ASP A 550 10.05 -25.97 -8.64
C ASP A 550 11.30 -25.05 -8.63
N GLY A 551 11.36 -24.10 -7.70
CA GLY A 551 12.44 -23.13 -7.56
C GLY A 551 12.29 -21.88 -8.45
N SER A 552 11.25 -21.77 -9.27
CA SER A 552 10.97 -20.53 -10.00
C SER A 552 10.47 -19.43 -9.06
N LEU A 553 10.62 -18.17 -9.48
CA LEU A 553 10.01 -17.01 -8.82
C LEU A 553 8.74 -16.63 -9.58
N LEU A 554 7.61 -16.57 -8.88
CA LEU A 554 6.39 -16.00 -9.42
C LEU A 554 6.26 -14.54 -8.97
N MET A 555 5.80 -13.66 -9.86
CA MET A 555 5.58 -12.25 -9.59
C MET A 555 4.18 -11.86 -10.08
N SER A 556 3.36 -11.30 -9.19
CA SER A 556 2.04 -10.75 -9.51
C SER A 556 2.12 -9.27 -9.87
N GLU A 557 1.22 -8.81 -10.73
CA GLU A 557 1.06 -7.39 -11.04
C GLU A 557 -0.44 -7.05 -11.18
N ASP A 558 -0.81 -5.83 -10.79
CA ASP A 558 -2.21 -5.40 -10.71
C ASP A 558 -2.61 -4.39 -11.82
N GLY A 559 -1.75 -4.15 -12.78
CA GLY A 559 -2.00 -3.32 -13.95
C GLY A 559 -2.77 -4.06 -15.04
N ASN A 560 -2.16 -5.08 -15.62
CA ASN A 560 -2.76 -5.95 -16.64
C ASN A 560 -3.15 -7.34 -16.10
N ASN A 561 -3.24 -7.47 -14.76
CA ASN A 561 -3.84 -8.61 -14.09
C ASN A 561 -3.15 -9.96 -14.40
N THR A 562 -1.82 -9.97 -14.33
CA THR A 562 -0.99 -11.11 -14.75
C THR A 562 -0.08 -11.59 -13.61
N VAL A 563 0.14 -12.88 -13.55
CA VAL A 563 1.22 -13.50 -12.77
C VAL A 563 2.29 -13.99 -13.73
N TYR A 564 3.50 -13.46 -13.58
CA TYR A 564 4.68 -13.87 -14.36
C TYR A 564 5.47 -14.93 -13.61
N ARG A 565 6.12 -15.81 -14.37
CA ARG A 565 7.03 -16.83 -13.86
C ARG A 565 8.44 -16.59 -14.39
N ILE A 566 9.39 -16.46 -13.48
CA ILE A 566 10.80 -16.34 -13.77
C ILE A 566 11.46 -17.68 -13.41
N SER A 567 12.08 -18.32 -14.39
CA SER A 567 12.72 -19.63 -14.26
C SER A 567 14.16 -19.58 -14.74
N TYR A 568 15.02 -20.38 -14.15
CA TYR A 568 16.38 -20.56 -14.62
C TYR A 568 16.47 -21.87 -15.44
N SER A 569 17.19 -21.82 -16.56
CA SER A 569 17.49 -23.01 -17.38
C SER A 569 18.91 -23.46 -17.04
N HIS A 570 19.03 -24.59 -16.35
CA HIS A 570 20.32 -25.19 -16.13
C HIS A 570 20.93 -25.62 -17.48
N PRO A 571 22.22 -25.33 -17.73
CA PRO A 571 22.89 -25.73 -18.95
C PRO A 571 22.97 -27.26 -19.12
#